data_44003d15f646bbd97a0abc5d5b729630
#
_entry.id   44003d15f646bbd97a0abc5d5b729630
#
_cell.length_a   1.000
_cell.length_b   1.000
_cell.length_c   1.000
_cell.angle_alpha   90.00
_cell.angle_beta   90.00
_cell.angle_gamma   90.00
#
_symmetry.space_group_name_H-M   'P 1'
#
loop_
_entity.id
_entity.type
_entity.pdbx_description
1 polymer ?
#
loop_
_entity_poly.entity_id
_entity_poly.type
_entity_poly.pdbx_seq_one_letter_code
_entity_poly.pdbx_strand_id
1 'polypeptide(L)'
;MQEKRPTLDGLEQILELIASDPRIQPNFSGWIRASLRSGGGKIRVLRYISDHARSDGAPPQILDVGAQFASLAVYAVKLGYHAAAVDYGPAAKTFQKVASDHGVDYKECDVGAEALPFPDNQFDFVTYTDVMEHHAFSPKRVLREIQRVLVPGGRVIVVTPNHASIYNRLKLLFGGSVNDDFDYFFDVCADERIYDGHHREYTRAELRAALGRTQFQVLECRVFEQDLIPLLHYLRRHRTRGEIFPESRDLFLCALGEIWALLHLPLDRWIWAVGEKTGDGKT
;
A
#
# COMPACT_ATOMS: atom_id res chain seq x y z
N MET A 1 -16.48 24.76 -4.87
CA MET A 1 -16.04 23.96 -3.73
C MET A 1 -14.53 23.97 -3.72
N GLN A 2 -13.87 24.41 -2.65
CA GLN A 2 -12.41 24.31 -2.53
C GLN A 2 -12.06 22.81 -2.47
N GLU A 3 -11.35 22.32 -3.47
CA GLU A 3 -10.86 20.95 -3.53
C GLU A 3 -10.04 20.66 -2.27
N LYS A 4 -10.53 19.79 -1.39
CA LYS A 4 -9.83 19.41 -0.17
C LYS A 4 -8.65 18.51 -0.59
N ARG A 5 -7.45 19.07 -0.72
CA ARG A 5 -6.25 18.28 -1.01
C ARG A 5 -5.94 17.32 0.14
N PRO A 6 -5.57 16.06 -0.15
CA PRO A 6 -5.16 15.09 0.86
C PRO A 6 -3.93 15.58 1.65
N THR A 7 -3.99 15.46 2.98
CA THR A 7 -2.94 15.85 3.92
C THR A 7 -2.65 14.74 4.92
N LEU A 8 -1.50 14.78 5.56
CA LEU A 8 -1.16 13.83 6.62
C LEU A 8 -2.06 14.00 7.84
N ASP A 9 -2.36 15.22 8.24
CA ASP A 9 -3.26 15.49 9.35
C ASP A 9 -4.66 14.92 9.09
N GLY A 10 -5.12 15.01 7.82
CA GLY A 10 -6.37 14.37 7.40
C GLY A 10 -6.31 12.84 7.49
N LEU A 11 -5.20 12.23 7.10
CA LEU A 11 -5.01 10.78 7.25
C LEU A 11 -4.94 10.37 8.73
N GLU A 12 -4.25 11.13 9.57
CA GLU A 12 -4.18 10.90 11.01
C GLU A 12 -5.58 10.91 11.63
N GLN A 13 -6.42 11.88 11.27
CA GLN A 13 -7.82 11.93 11.71
C GLN A 13 -8.62 10.70 11.28
N ILE A 14 -8.40 10.19 10.07
CA ILE A 14 -9.06 8.96 9.58
C ILE A 14 -8.57 7.74 10.36
N LEU A 15 -7.28 7.62 10.59
CA LEU A 15 -6.71 6.51 11.35
C LEU A 15 -7.20 6.51 12.81
N GLU A 16 -7.29 7.67 13.43
CA GLU A 16 -7.84 7.81 14.79
C GLU A 16 -9.34 7.48 14.82
N LEU A 17 -10.11 7.93 13.84
CA LEU A 17 -11.52 7.60 13.68
C LEU A 17 -11.75 6.08 13.64
N ILE A 18 -10.97 5.36 12.83
CA ILE A 18 -11.07 3.90 12.71
C ILE A 18 -10.56 3.23 13.99
N ALA A 19 -9.41 3.64 14.52
CA ALA A 19 -8.79 3.02 15.69
C ALA A 19 -9.60 3.20 16.98
N SER A 20 -10.45 4.22 17.05
CA SER A 20 -11.31 4.52 18.20
C SER A 20 -12.68 3.84 18.13
N ASP A 21 -12.98 3.15 17.03
CA ASP A 21 -14.24 2.39 16.93
C ASP A 21 -14.27 1.26 17.97
N PRO A 22 -15.35 1.13 18.77
CA PRO A 22 -15.42 0.14 19.86
C PRO A 22 -15.38 -1.31 19.38
N ARG A 23 -15.59 -1.57 18.10
CA ARG A 23 -15.47 -2.90 17.48
C ARG A 23 -14.02 -3.30 17.22
N ILE A 24 -13.10 -2.34 17.20
CA ILE A 24 -11.68 -2.57 16.94
C ILE A 24 -10.98 -3.02 18.24
N GLN A 25 -10.37 -4.19 18.19
CA GLN A 25 -9.61 -4.71 19.33
C GLN A 25 -8.38 -3.83 19.63
N PRO A 26 -7.95 -3.71 20.90
CA PRO A 26 -6.85 -2.81 21.30
C PRO A 26 -5.52 -3.05 20.58
N ASN A 27 -5.20 -4.30 20.24
CA ASN A 27 -4.00 -4.65 19.46
C ASN A 27 -4.05 -4.05 18.04
N PHE A 28 -5.22 -4.08 17.38
CA PHE A 28 -5.40 -3.44 16.07
C PHE A 28 -5.39 -1.93 16.15
N SER A 29 -5.99 -1.34 17.21
CA SER A 29 -6.00 0.13 17.39
C SER A 29 -4.60 0.73 17.40
N GLY A 30 -3.66 0.08 18.11
CA GLY A 30 -2.25 0.51 18.14
C GLY A 30 -1.58 0.42 16.78
N TRP A 31 -1.84 -0.64 16.04
CA TRP A 31 -1.29 -0.87 14.72
C TRP A 31 -1.86 0.10 13.67
N ILE A 32 -3.18 0.35 13.70
CA ILE A 32 -3.84 1.34 12.82
C ILE A 32 -3.18 2.72 13.01
N ARG A 33 -3.03 3.19 14.25
CA ARG A 33 -2.33 4.46 14.53
C ARG A 33 -0.88 4.45 14.06
N ALA A 34 -0.19 3.33 14.24
CA ALA A 34 1.20 3.18 13.79
C ALA A 34 1.37 3.26 12.27
N SER A 35 0.33 2.91 11.48
CA SER A 35 0.36 2.93 10.03
C SER A 35 0.47 4.35 9.43
N LEU A 36 0.31 5.41 10.25
CA LEU A 36 0.58 6.78 9.82
C LEU A 36 2.04 6.96 9.34
N ARG A 37 2.96 6.13 9.83
CA ARG A 37 4.38 6.19 9.44
C ARG A 37 4.58 5.94 7.94
N SER A 38 3.84 4.99 7.37
CA SER A 38 3.81 4.72 5.93
C SER A 38 2.75 5.56 5.19
N GLY A 39 2.13 6.52 5.89
CA GLY A 39 1.05 7.34 5.35
C GLY A 39 1.42 8.19 4.14
N GLY A 40 2.72 8.48 3.94
CA GLY A 40 3.21 9.22 2.79
C GLY A 40 2.82 8.58 1.45
N GLY A 41 2.83 7.26 1.37
CA GLY A 41 2.35 6.52 0.19
C GLY A 41 0.85 6.73 -0.06
N LYS A 42 0.02 6.57 0.95
CA LYS A 42 -1.44 6.79 0.86
C LYS A 42 -1.79 8.21 0.44
N ILE A 43 -1.12 9.21 1.00
CA ILE A 43 -1.31 10.61 0.61
C ILE A 43 -0.88 10.84 -0.84
N ARG A 44 0.22 10.25 -1.29
CA ARG A 44 0.66 10.33 -2.69
C ARG A 44 -0.36 9.72 -3.64
N VAL A 45 -0.94 8.57 -3.28
CA VAL A 45 -2.01 7.90 -4.04
C VAL A 45 -3.22 8.83 -4.17
N LEU A 46 -3.73 9.35 -3.07
CA LEU A 46 -4.90 10.23 -3.07
C LEU A 46 -4.66 11.55 -3.82
N ARG A 47 -3.45 12.12 -3.71
CA ARG A 47 -3.06 13.29 -4.50
C ARG A 47 -3.01 12.98 -6.00
N TYR A 48 -2.44 11.84 -6.37
CA TYR A 48 -2.43 11.41 -7.77
C TYR A 48 -3.86 11.27 -8.32
N ILE A 49 -4.76 10.66 -7.57
CA ILE A 49 -6.18 10.53 -7.94
C ILE A 49 -6.82 11.93 -8.09
N SER A 50 -6.60 12.83 -7.13
CA SER A 50 -7.11 14.20 -7.20
C SER A 50 -6.60 14.97 -8.43
N ASP A 51 -5.30 14.86 -8.73
CA ASP A 51 -4.68 15.56 -9.85
C ASP A 51 -5.08 14.98 -11.23
N HIS A 52 -5.64 13.75 -11.27
CA HIS A 52 -6.05 13.05 -12.50
C HIS A 52 -7.53 12.67 -12.54
N ALA A 53 -8.32 13.18 -11.60
CA ALA A 53 -9.78 13.03 -11.63
C ALA A 53 -10.37 13.66 -12.90
N ARG A 54 -11.53 13.14 -13.32
CA ARG A 54 -12.20 13.60 -14.54
C ARG A 54 -12.57 15.09 -14.43
N SER A 55 -12.39 15.81 -15.51
CA SER A 55 -12.69 17.25 -15.59
C SER A 55 -14.19 17.56 -15.68
N ASP A 56 -15.06 16.54 -15.85
CA ASP A 56 -16.52 16.69 -15.93
C ASP A 56 -17.17 16.94 -14.55
N GLY A 57 -16.37 16.92 -13.47
CA GLY A 57 -16.83 17.17 -12.11
C GLY A 57 -17.52 15.98 -11.44
N ALA A 58 -17.63 14.84 -12.10
CA ALA A 58 -18.13 13.61 -11.48
C ALA A 58 -17.12 13.08 -10.47
N PRO A 59 -17.55 12.66 -9.25
CA PRO A 59 -16.66 12.06 -8.27
C PRO A 59 -16.02 10.79 -8.83
N PRO A 60 -14.69 10.62 -8.71
CA PRO A 60 -14.01 9.39 -9.13
C PRO A 60 -14.57 8.16 -8.42
N GLN A 61 -14.68 7.06 -9.15
CA GLN A 61 -14.98 5.73 -8.62
C GLN A 61 -13.65 5.03 -8.30
N ILE A 62 -13.40 4.71 -7.04
CA ILE A 62 -12.13 4.15 -6.57
C ILE A 62 -12.37 2.77 -5.96
N LEU A 63 -11.51 1.80 -6.28
CA LEU A 63 -11.44 0.51 -5.60
C LEU A 63 -10.09 0.37 -4.90
N ASP A 64 -10.11 0.04 -3.61
CA ASP A 64 -8.91 -0.30 -2.83
C ASP A 64 -8.82 -1.81 -2.65
N VAL A 65 -7.83 -2.45 -3.28
CA VAL A 65 -7.61 -3.90 -3.26
C VAL A 65 -6.58 -4.24 -2.20
N GLY A 66 -6.94 -5.11 -1.25
CA GLY A 66 -6.15 -5.39 -0.06
C GLY A 66 -6.23 -4.23 0.94
N ALA A 67 -7.44 -3.72 1.14
CA ALA A 67 -7.68 -2.47 1.87
C ALA A 67 -7.46 -2.55 3.38
N GLN A 68 -7.37 -3.78 3.95
CA GLN A 68 -7.19 -4.01 5.36
C GLN A 68 -8.25 -3.26 6.20
N PHE A 69 -7.85 -2.25 6.98
CA PHE A 69 -8.77 -1.39 7.72
C PHE A 69 -9.31 -0.21 6.90
N ALA A 70 -9.15 -0.23 5.58
CA ALA A 70 -9.75 0.68 4.58
C ALA A 70 -9.46 2.18 4.81
N SER A 71 -8.34 2.55 5.43
CA SER A 71 -8.07 3.97 5.71
C SER A 71 -7.98 4.83 4.45
N LEU A 72 -7.44 4.29 3.35
CA LEU A 72 -7.38 5.00 2.06
C LEU A 72 -8.79 5.22 1.51
N ALA A 73 -9.62 4.17 1.48
CA ALA A 73 -11.00 4.24 0.97
C ALA A 73 -11.88 5.16 1.83
N VAL A 74 -11.78 5.09 3.17
CA VAL A 74 -12.51 6.01 4.08
C VAL A 74 -12.08 7.45 3.85
N TYR A 75 -10.78 7.69 3.65
CA TYR A 75 -10.30 9.05 3.36
C TYR A 75 -10.79 9.54 1.98
N ALA A 76 -10.80 8.68 0.97
CA ALA A 76 -11.36 9.00 -0.34
C ALA A 76 -12.84 9.45 -0.25
N VAL A 77 -13.67 8.76 0.53
CA VAL A 77 -15.05 9.16 0.79
C VAL A 77 -15.12 10.54 1.47
N LYS A 78 -14.24 10.82 2.44
CA LYS A 78 -14.18 12.14 3.12
C LYS A 78 -13.76 13.28 2.18
N LEU A 79 -13.03 12.96 1.12
CA LEU A 79 -12.68 13.91 0.05
C LEU A 79 -13.83 14.11 -0.95
N GLY A 80 -14.91 13.31 -0.87
CA GLY A 80 -16.09 13.39 -1.74
C GLY A 80 -16.05 12.40 -2.92
N TYR A 81 -15.18 11.39 -2.89
CA TYR A 81 -15.10 10.34 -3.91
C TYR A 81 -16.02 9.17 -3.57
N HIS A 82 -16.35 8.36 -4.56
CA HIS A 82 -17.00 7.07 -4.34
C HIS A 82 -15.93 6.00 -4.16
N ALA A 83 -15.93 5.30 -3.02
CA ALA A 83 -14.91 4.31 -2.74
C ALA A 83 -15.53 2.95 -2.41
N ALA A 84 -14.96 1.92 -3.04
CA ALA A 84 -15.14 0.53 -2.68
C ALA A 84 -13.82 -0.05 -2.15
N ALA A 85 -13.90 -1.15 -1.42
CA ALA A 85 -12.74 -1.85 -0.88
C ALA A 85 -12.97 -3.35 -0.87
N VAL A 86 -11.88 -4.10 -1.02
CA VAL A 86 -11.88 -5.56 -0.83
C VAL A 86 -10.70 -5.97 0.04
N ASP A 87 -10.96 -6.95 0.91
CA ASP A 87 -9.92 -7.68 1.65
C ASP A 87 -10.47 -9.01 2.12
N TYR A 88 -9.60 -9.85 2.65
CA TYR A 88 -9.91 -11.19 3.12
C TYR A 88 -9.23 -11.47 4.48
N GLY A 89 -9.84 -12.33 5.27
CA GLY A 89 -9.24 -12.83 6.50
C GLY A 89 -10.05 -12.52 7.76
N PRO A 90 -9.55 -12.94 8.95
CA PRO A 90 -10.33 -12.93 10.20
C PRO A 90 -10.84 -11.54 10.62
N ALA A 91 -10.07 -10.49 10.33
CA ALA A 91 -10.43 -9.12 10.69
C ALA A 91 -11.31 -8.42 9.63
N ALA A 92 -11.41 -8.95 8.40
CA ALA A 92 -12.12 -8.31 7.28
C ALA A 92 -13.57 -7.95 7.64
N LYS A 93 -14.30 -8.85 8.32
CA LYS A 93 -15.70 -8.61 8.73
C LYS A 93 -15.85 -7.43 9.69
N THR A 94 -14.88 -7.23 10.59
CA THR A 94 -14.88 -6.08 11.50
C THR A 94 -14.60 -4.81 10.74
N PHE A 95 -13.57 -4.79 9.91
CA PHE A 95 -13.21 -3.63 9.11
C PHE A 95 -14.27 -3.29 8.08
N GLN A 96 -14.93 -4.28 7.48
CA GLN A 96 -16.07 -4.09 6.59
C GLN A 96 -17.18 -3.25 7.25
N LYS A 97 -17.59 -3.63 8.47
CA LYS A 97 -18.64 -2.89 9.20
C LYS A 97 -18.22 -1.45 9.50
N VAL A 98 -16.98 -1.26 9.97
CA VAL A 98 -16.46 0.09 10.27
C VAL A 98 -16.38 0.93 9.00
N ALA A 99 -15.81 0.40 7.92
CA ALA A 99 -15.66 1.14 6.67
C ALA A 99 -17.02 1.47 6.02
N SER A 100 -17.99 0.55 6.09
CA SER A 100 -19.35 0.76 5.56
C SER A 100 -20.10 1.88 6.29
N ASP A 101 -19.92 2.01 7.62
CA ASP A 101 -20.49 3.14 8.39
C ASP A 101 -19.92 4.50 7.95
N HIS A 102 -18.76 4.48 7.28
CA HIS A 102 -18.12 5.67 6.70
C HIS A 102 -18.34 5.81 5.19
N GLY A 103 -19.26 5.03 4.61
CA GLY A 103 -19.68 5.16 3.22
C GLY A 103 -18.83 4.39 2.20
N VAL A 104 -18.02 3.44 2.63
CA VAL A 104 -17.23 2.58 1.74
C VAL A 104 -18.02 1.31 1.40
N ASP A 105 -18.16 0.96 0.11
CA ASP A 105 -18.66 -0.37 -0.32
C ASP A 105 -17.56 -1.43 -0.12
N TYR A 106 -17.41 -1.89 1.12
CA TYR A 106 -16.40 -2.88 1.48
C TYR A 106 -16.96 -4.30 1.34
N LYS A 107 -16.26 -5.17 0.59
CA LYS A 107 -16.62 -6.58 0.40
C LYS A 107 -15.48 -7.51 0.81
N GLU A 108 -15.84 -8.62 1.44
CA GLU A 108 -14.89 -9.71 1.68
C GLU A 108 -14.60 -10.43 0.35
N CYS A 109 -13.32 -10.60 0.00
CA CYS A 109 -12.91 -11.25 -1.25
C CYS A 109 -11.47 -11.75 -1.13
N ASP A 110 -11.26 -13.06 -1.29
CA ASP A 110 -9.94 -13.65 -1.49
C ASP A 110 -9.51 -13.44 -2.94
N VAL A 111 -8.74 -12.39 -3.19
CA VAL A 111 -8.29 -12.05 -4.54
C VAL A 111 -7.39 -13.10 -5.19
N GLY A 112 -6.84 -14.03 -4.39
CA GLY A 112 -6.08 -15.19 -4.87
C GLY A 112 -6.96 -16.29 -5.45
N ALA A 113 -8.17 -16.47 -4.91
CA ALA A 113 -9.09 -17.55 -5.24
C ALA A 113 -10.33 -17.08 -6.02
N GLU A 114 -10.78 -15.85 -5.81
CA GLU A 114 -12.06 -15.33 -6.30
C GLU A 114 -11.87 -14.22 -7.34
N ALA A 115 -12.88 -13.99 -8.16
CA ALA A 115 -12.98 -12.79 -8.99
C ALA A 115 -13.37 -11.59 -8.10
N LEU A 116 -12.91 -10.40 -8.44
CA LEU A 116 -13.35 -9.19 -7.75
C LEU A 116 -14.88 -9.03 -7.88
N PRO A 117 -15.61 -8.82 -6.75
CA PRO A 117 -17.08 -8.84 -6.70
C PRO A 117 -17.71 -7.54 -7.25
N PHE A 118 -17.17 -7.07 -8.38
CA PHE A 118 -17.61 -5.87 -9.08
C PHE A 118 -17.73 -6.13 -10.58
N PRO A 119 -18.65 -5.43 -11.27
CA PRO A 119 -18.79 -5.56 -12.72
C PRO A 119 -17.56 -5.03 -13.49
N ASP A 120 -17.51 -5.35 -14.76
CA ASP A 120 -16.53 -4.83 -15.70
C ASP A 120 -16.70 -3.30 -15.84
N ASN A 121 -15.60 -2.58 -16.02
CA ASN A 121 -15.59 -1.16 -16.36
C ASN A 121 -16.35 -0.28 -15.35
N GLN A 122 -16.13 -0.49 -14.06
CA GLN A 122 -16.80 0.29 -12.99
C GLN A 122 -15.91 1.40 -12.43
N PHE A 123 -14.60 1.20 -12.31
CA PHE A 123 -13.72 2.08 -11.55
C PHE A 123 -12.83 2.94 -12.45
N ASP A 124 -12.67 4.22 -12.07
CA ASP A 124 -11.71 5.14 -12.68
C ASP A 124 -10.29 4.85 -12.18
N PHE A 125 -10.17 4.50 -10.89
CA PHE A 125 -8.91 4.16 -10.25
C PHE A 125 -9.03 2.89 -9.41
N VAL A 126 -7.99 2.06 -9.47
CA VAL A 126 -7.79 0.94 -8.53
C VAL A 126 -6.47 1.14 -7.82
N THR A 127 -6.48 1.06 -6.49
CA THR A 127 -5.28 1.09 -5.66
C THR A 127 -4.92 -0.33 -5.23
N TYR A 128 -3.64 -0.67 -5.35
CA TYR A 128 -3.09 -1.98 -5.00
C TYR A 128 -1.76 -1.73 -4.31
N THR A 129 -1.84 -1.33 -3.02
CA THR A 129 -0.74 -0.75 -2.26
C THR A 129 -0.39 -1.60 -1.06
N ASP A 130 0.87 -1.99 -0.94
CA ASP A 130 1.41 -2.81 0.16
C ASP A 130 0.64 -4.15 0.31
N VAL A 131 0.39 -4.84 -0.82
CA VAL A 131 -0.40 -6.07 -0.90
C VAL A 131 0.29 -7.15 -1.72
N MET A 132 0.84 -6.78 -2.89
CA MET A 132 1.38 -7.71 -3.87
C MET A 132 2.52 -8.56 -3.31
N GLU A 133 3.30 -8.02 -2.40
CA GLU A 133 4.40 -8.70 -1.70
C GLU A 133 3.93 -9.79 -0.73
N HIS A 134 2.72 -9.68 -0.21
CA HIS A 134 2.12 -10.66 0.70
C HIS A 134 1.51 -11.87 0.01
N HIS A 135 1.45 -11.87 -1.33
CA HIS A 135 0.90 -13.00 -2.07
C HIS A 135 1.87 -14.17 -2.17
N ALA A 136 1.46 -15.35 -1.69
CA ALA A 136 2.15 -16.63 -1.93
C ALA A 136 1.88 -17.19 -3.34
N PHE A 137 1.18 -16.44 -4.20
CA PHE A 137 0.80 -16.83 -5.55
C PHE A 137 1.15 -15.74 -6.58
N SER A 138 1.05 -16.07 -7.88
CA SER A 138 1.32 -15.10 -8.95
C SER A 138 0.29 -13.97 -8.97
N PRO A 139 0.68 -12.70 -8.94
CA PRO A 139 -0.23 -11.56 -8.98
C PRO A 139 -0.94 -11.37 -10.33
N LYS A 140 -0.61 -12.19 -11.33
CA LYS A 140 -1.14 -12.08 -12.69
C LYS A 140 -2.67 -12.13 -12.74
N ARG A 141 -3.30 -13.00 -11.93
CA ARG A 141 -4.75 -13.09 -11.83
C ARG A 141 -5.36 -11.81 -11.27
N VAL A 142 -4.81 -11.32 -10.17
CA VAL A 142 -5.28 -10.08 -9.51
C VAL A 142 -5.17 -8.90 -10.47
N LEU A 143 -4.03 -8.74 -11.14
CA LEU A 143 -3.83 -7.66 -12.13
C LEU A 143 -4.80 -7.75 -13.32
N ARG A 144 -5.19 -8.96 -13.76
CA ARG A 144 -6.21 -9.14 -14.79
C ARG A 144 -7.61 -8.75 -14.29
N GLU A 145 -7.95 -9.11 -13.07
CA GLU A 145 -9.22 -8.71 -12.46
C GLU A 145 -9.28 -7.19 -12.25
N ILE A 146 -8.18 -6.58 -11.80
CA ILE A 146 -8.06 -5.12 -11.72
C ILE A 146 -8.28 -4.49 -13.10
N GLN A 147 -7.68 -5.05 -14.16
CA GLN A 147 -7.90 -4.58 -15.52
C GLN A 147 -9.37 -4.73 -15.95
N ARG A 148 -10.02 -5.84 -15.60
CA ARG A 148 -11.44 -6.07 -15.93
C ARG A 148 -12.35 -5.00 -15.33
N VAL A 149 -12.18 -4.68 -14.03
CA VAL A 149 -13.04 -3.76 -13.30
C VAL A 149 -12.76 -2.27 -13.60
N LEU A 150 -11.58 -1.94 -14.13
CA LEU A 150 -11.26 -0.58 -14.57
C LEU A 150 -12.04 -0.21 -15.84
N VAL A 151 -12.48 1.04 -15.94
CA VAL A 151 -12.99 1.61 -17.21
C VAL A 151 -11.86 1.73 -18.24
N PRO A 152 -12.13 1.77 -19.55
CA PRO A 152 -11.13 2.16 -20.55
C PRO A 152 -10.52 3.53 -20.19
N GLY A 153 -9.19 3.62 -20.15
CA GLY A 153 -8.47 4.80 -19.65
C GLY A 153 -8.38 4.90 -18.11
N GLY A 154 -9.03 3.99 -17.38
CA GLY A 154 -8.89 3.87 -15.93
C GLY A 154 -7.50 3.39 -15.52
N ARG A 155 -7.08 3.71 -14.30
CA ARG A 155 -5.69 3.52 -13.87
C ARG A 155 -5.58 2.66 -12.63
N VAL A 156 -4.60 1.74 -12.65
CA VAL A 156 -4.13 1.05 -11.44
C VAL A 156 -2.92 1.79 -10.88
N ILE A 157 -2.91 1.99 -9.58
CA ILE A 157 -1.79 2.55 -8.82
C ILE A 157 -1.25 1.45 -7.92
N VAL A 158 -0.01 1.03 -8.17
CA VAL A 158 0.67 -0.02 -7.40
C VAL A 158 1.79 0.59 -6.58
N VAL A 159 1.80 0.28 -5.29
CA VAL A 159 2.91 0.59 -4.38
C VAL A 159 3.35 -0.72 -3.74
N THR A 160 4.66 -0.99 -3.72
CA THR A 160 5.23 -2.20 -3.12
C THR A 160 6.69 -1.94 -2.71
N PRO A 161 7.25 -2.67 -1.73
CA PRO A 161 8.65 -2.56 -1.36
C PRO A 161 9.58 -2.82 -2.55
N ASN A 162 10.69 -2.10 -2.56
CA ASN A 162 11.74 -2.24 -3.58
C ASN A 162 12.80 -3.25 -3.10
N HIS A 163 12.75 -4.46 -3.63
CA HIS A 163 13.76 -5.48 -3.35
C HIS A 163 15.20 -5.00 -3.62
N ALA A 164 15.38 -4.17 -4.65
CA ALA A 164 16.68 -3.65 -5.05
C ALA A 164 17.05 -2.30 -4.39
N SER A 165 16.40 -1.93 -3.28
CA SER A 165 16.72 -0.71 -2.53
C SER A 165 18.18 -0.69 -2.06
N ILE A 166 18.74 0.50 -1.86
CA ILE A 166 20.11 0.61 -1.33
C ILE A 166 20.23 -0.04 0.05
N TYR A 167 19.18 0.07 0.85
CA TYR A 167 19.12 -0.55 2.16
C TYR A 167 19.25 -2.07 2.08
N ASN A 168 18.52 -2.73 1.19
CA ASN A 168 18.59 -4.17 0.97
C ASN A 168 19.98 -4.60 0.45
N ARG A 169 20.55 -3.81 -0.48
CA ARG A 169 21.90 -4.09 -1.02
C ARG A 169 22.97 -4.00 0.05
N LEU A 170 22.87 -3.00 0.95
CA LEU A 170 23.81 -2.86 2.06
C LEU A 170 23.63 -3.99 3.09
N LYS A 171 22.39 -4.38 3.41
CA LYS A 171 22.13 -5.55 4.26
C LYS A 171 22.84 -6.80 3.71
N LEU A 172 22.64 -7.11 2.42
CA LEU A 172 23.26 -8.28 1.78
C LEU A 172 24.79 -8.17 1.76
N LEU A 173 25.35 -7.00 1.45
CA LEU A 173 26.79 -6.76 1.42
C LEU A 173 27.44 -7.06 2.79
N PHE A 174 26.75 -6.78 3.88
CA PHE A 174 27.22 -7.06 5.24
C PHE A 174 26.71 -8.39 5.80
N GLY A 175 26.21 -9.30 4.95
CA GLY A 175 25.79 -10.65 5.34
C GLY A 175 24.44 -10.70 6.07
N GLY A 176 23.63 -9.62 6.02
CA GLY A 176 22.28 -9.61 6.56
C GLY A 176 21.25 -10.17 5.59
N SER A 177 20.06 -10.51 6.09
CA SER A 177 18.91 -10.94 5.28
C SER A 177 18.09 -9.74 4.81
N VAL A 178 17.48 -9.86 3.62
CA VAL A 178 16.47 -8.93 3.11
C VAL A 178 15.05 -9.40 3.39
N ASN A 179 14.89 -10.64 3.83
CA ASN A 179 13.61 -11.17 4.27
C ASN A 179 13.19 -10.52 5.60
N ASP A 180 11.97 -10.72 5.99
CA ASP A 180 11.46 -10.34 7.31
C ASP A 180 12.29 -11.00 8.43
N ASP A 181 12.08 -10.51 9.64
CA ASP A 181 12.81 -10.97 10.81
C ASP A 181 12.70 -12.50 10.97
N PHE A 182 13.85 -13.16 11.19
CA PHE A 182 13.91 -14.62 11.27
C PHE A 182 13.12 -15.16 12.45
N ASP A 183 13.17 -14.49 13.60
CA ASP A 183 12.48 -14.95 14.81
C ASP A 183 10.94 -14.85 14.60
N TYR A 184 10.48 -13.78 13.94
CA TYR A 184 9.08 -13.66 13.54
C TYR A 184 8.63 -14.81 12.63
N PHE A 185 9.40 -15.08 11.57
CA PHE A 185 9.13 -16.18 10.65
C PHE A 185 9.19 -17.54 11.36
N PHE A 186 10.21 -17.78 12.18
CA PHE A 186 10.47 -19.06 12.81
C PHE A 186 9.47 -19.37 13.93
N ASP A 187 9.22 -18.41 14.81
CA ASP A 187 8.35 -18.61 15.98
C ASP A 187 6.86 -18.53 15.64
N VAL A 188 6.46 -17.57 14.79
CA VAL A 188 5.05 -17.40 14.41
C VAL A 188 4.57 -18.56 13.52
N CYS A 189 5.40 -19.05 12.61
CA CYS A 189 5.04 -20.18 11.76
C CYS A 189 5.08 -21.53 12.49
N ALA A 190 5.74 -21.62 13.64
CA ALA A 190 5.81 -22.86 14.43
C ALA A 190 4.43 -23.35 14.93
N ASP A 191 3.47 -22.45 15.08
CA ASP A 191 2.10 -22.73 15.55
C ASP A 191 1.11 -23.00 14.38
N GLU A 192 1.58 -23.53 13.25
CA GLU A 192 0.76 -23.84 12.05
C GLU A 192 0.05 -22.62 11.44
N ARG A 193 0.48 -21.42 11.76
CA ARG A 193 -0.06 -20.22 11.11
C ARG A 193 0.52 -20.08 9.71
N ILE A 194 -0.31 -19.56 8.81
CA ILE A 194 0.18 -19.12 7.51
C ILE A 194 1.04 -17.88 7.73
N TYR A 195 2.25 -17.87 7.16
CA TYR A 195 3.12 -16.71 7.18
C TYR A 195 2.46 -15.54 6.45
N ASP A 196 2.26 -14.43 7.16
CA ASP A 196 1.59 -13.21 6.68
C ASP A 196 2.55 -12.08 6.29
N GLY A 197 3.87 -12.36 6.31
CA GLY A 197 4.91 -11.42 5.89
C GLY A 197 5.10 -11.34 4.37
N HIS A 198 6.24 -10.81 3.96
CA HIS A 198 6.56 -10.64 2.53
C HIS A 198 7.00 -11.96 1.90
N HIS A 199 6.13 -12.56 1.09
CA HIS A 199 6.49 -13.74 0.30
C HIS A 199 7.41 -13.41 -0.88
N ARG A 200 7.22 -12.25 -1.50
CA ARG A 200 8.05 -11.80 -2.62
C ARG A 200 8.06 -10.28 -2.76
N GLU A 201 9.18 -9.65 -2.51
CA GLU A 201 9.41 -8.27 -2.94
C GLU A 201 9.80 -8.19 -4.41
N TYR A 202 9.53 -7.06 -5.04
CA TYR A 202 9.75 -6.84 -6.47
C TYR A 202 10.81 -5.78 -6.73
N THR A 203 11.49 -5.91 -7.87
CA THR A 203 12.27 -4.83 -8.45
C THR A 203 11.39 -3.96 -9.34
N ARG A 204 11.83 -2.72 -9.61
CA ARG A 204 11.14 -1.82 -10.55
C ARG A 204 10.95 -2.45 -11.94
N ALA A 205 11.96 -3.21 -12.42
CA ALA A 205 11.89 -3.87 -13.72
C ALA A 205 10.82 -4.99 -13.74
N GLU A 206 10.74 -5.78 -12.67
CA GLU A 206 9.74 -6.85 -12.54
C GLU A 206 8.32 -6.28 -12.44
N LEU A 207 8.10 -5.21 -11.66
CA LEU A 207 6.79 -4.57 -11.56
C LEU A 207 6.34 -3.99 -12.91
N ARG A 208 7.24 -3.28 -13.61
CA ARG A 208 6.96 -2.79 -14.97
C ARG A 208 6.60 -3.93 -15.92
N ALA A 209 7.33 -5.05 -15.86
CA ALA A 209 7.07 -6.22 -16.69
C ALA A 209 5.73 -6.90 -16.32
N ALA A 210 5.36 -6.96 -15.03
CA ALA A 210 4.09 -7.53 -14.57
C ALA A 210 2.91 -6.74 -15.13
N LEU A 211 2.93 -5.41 -15.04
CA LEU A 211 1.90 -4.54 -15.61
C LEU A 211 1.82 -4.69 -17.14
N GLY A 212 2.94 -4.65 -17.87
CA GLY A 212 2.94 -4.80 -19.31
C GLY A 212 2.42 -6.16 -19.77
N ARG A 213 2.77 -7.25 -19.06
CA ARG A 213 2.28 -8.63 -19.36
C ARG A 213 0.80 -8.83 -19.03
N THR A 214 0.20 -7.93 -18.30
CA THR A 214 -1.24 -7.90 -18.01
C THR A 214 -1.97 -6.79 -18.77
N GLN A 215 -1.37 -6.34 -19.89
CA GLN A 215 -1.96 -5.41 -20.86
C GLN A 215 -2.22 -4.00 -20.33
N PHE A 216 -1.50 -3.57 -19.29
CA PHE A 216 -1.50 -2.17 -18.90
C PHE A 216 -0.47 -1.38 -19.72
N GLN A 217 -0.84 -0.21 -20.19
CA GLN A 217 0.12 0.79 -20.63
C GLN A 217 0.77 1.40 -19.38
N VAL A 218 2.06 1.16 -19.20
CA VAL A 218 2.78 1.68 -18.02
C VAL A 218 3.09 3.16 -18.20
N LEU A 219 2.36 4.02 -17.51
CA LEU A 219 2.54 5.47 -17.55
C LEU A 219 3.72 5.90 -16.68
N GLU A 220 3.81 5.36 -15.47
CA GLU A 220 4.87 5.64 -14.52
C GLU A 220 5.41 4.34 -13.91
N CYS A 221 6.70 4.28 -13.64
CA CYS A 221 7.30 3.24 -12.82
C CYS A 221 8.62 3.78 -12.26
N ARG A 222 8.60 4.21 -11.00
CA ARG A 222 9.73 4.87 -10.34
C ARG A 222 9.89 4.39 -8.91
N VAL A 223 11.05 4.60 -8.33
CA VAL A 223 11.28 4.39 -6.90
C VAL A 223 11.03 5.68 -6.14
N PHE A 224 10.64 5.57 -4.86
CA PHE A 224 10.41 6.71 -3.98
C PHE A 224 10.54 6.31 -2.52
N GLU A 225 10.71 7.30 -1.64
CA GLU A 225 10.67 7.10 -0.20
C GLU A 225 9.27 7.41 0.33
N GLN A 226 8.68 6.46 1.03
CA GLN A 226 7.35 6.57 1.61
C GLN A 226 7.39 7.13 3.02
N ASP A 227 8.44 6.81 3.77
CA ASP A 227 8.61 7.26 5.13
C ASP A 227 9.04 8.72 5.18
N LEU A 228 8.32 9.51 5.97
CA LEU A 228 8.49 10.94 5.99
C LEU A 228 9.81 11.42 6.60
N ILE A 229 10.38 10.67 7.52
CA ILE A 229 11.69 10.93 8.14
C ILE A 229 12.14 9.65 8.86
N PRO A 230 12.75 8.66 8.16
CA PRO A 230 13.04 7.36 8.76
C PRO A 230 13.97 7.45 9.96
N LEU A 231 15.07 8.19 9.87
CA LEU A 231 16.07 8.28 10.94
C LEU A 231 15.56 9.05 12.16
N LEU A 232 14.97 10.22 11.97
CA LEU A 232 14.44 11.03 13.08
C LEU A 232 13.28 10.33 13.79
N HIS A 233 12.45 9.61 13.03
CA HIS A 233 11.34 8.86 13.58
C HIS A 233 11.81 7.63 14.34
N TYR A 234 12.80 6.92 13.81
CA TYR A 234 13.47 5.81 14.46
C TYR A 234 14.12 6.23 15.80
N LEU A 235 14.88 7.33 15.81
CA LEU A 235 15.52 7.86 17.01
C LEU A 235 14.51 8.32 18.07
N ARG A 236 13.41 8.97 17.68
CA ARG A 236 12.32 9.34 18.60
C ARG A 236 11.63 8.12 19.23
N ARG A 237 11.37 7.07 18.46
CA ARG A 237 10.68 5.88 18.92
C ARG A 237 11.46 5.13 20.00
N HIS A 238 12.75 4.93 19.78
CA HIS A 238 13.59 4.20 20.73
C HIS A 238 13.88 5.00 21.99
N ARG A 239 13.92 6.33 21.89
CA ARG A 239 14.06 7.22 23.06
C ARG A 239 12.84 7.20 23.99
N THR A 240 11.62 6.99 23.46
CA THR A 240 10.38 7.02 24.25
C THR A 240 10.02 5.66 24.87
N ARG A 241 10.58 4.55 24.38
CA ARG A 241 10.25 3.20 24.88
C ARG A 241 11.25 2.62 25.88
N GLY A 242 12.35 3.29 26.16
CA GLY A 242 13.41 2.76 27.04
C GLY A 242 14.08 1.49 26.50
N GLU A 243 13.84 1.15 25.23
CA GLU A 243 14.48 0.02 24.58
C GLU A 243 15.96 0.32 24.34
N ILE A 244 16.79 -0.68 24.59
CA ILE A 244 18.23 -0.66 24.34
C ILE A 244 18.43 -0.24 22.87
N PHE A 245 19.35 0.70 22.64
CA PHE A 245 19.67 1.16 21.29
C PHE A 245 19.85 -0.01 20.36
N PRO A 246 19.24 0.03 19.15
CA PRO A 246 19.52 -0.97 18.15
C PRO A 246 21.02 -1.00 17.88
N GLU A 247 21.51 -2.14 17.47
CA GLU A 247 22.93 -2.31 17.18
C GLU A 247 23.44 -1.16 16.31
N SER A 248 24.59 -0.62 16.64
CA SER A 248 25.21 0.54 15.96
C SER A 248 25.23 0.41 14.42
N ARG A 249 25.13 -0.81 13.93
CA ARG A 249 25.03 -1.23 12.54
C ARG A 249 23.73 -0.76 11.87
N ASP A 250 22.57 -0.88 12.55
CA ASP A 250 21.27 -0.49 11.96
C ASP A 250 21.14 1.04 11.88
N LEU A 251 21.69 1.73 12.88
CA LEU A 251 21.76 3.19 12.85
C LEU A 251 22.64 3.70 11.70
N PHE A 252 23.77 3.03 11.46
CA PHE A 252 24.70 3.36 10.37
C PHE A 252 24.04 3.10 9.01
N LEU A 253 23.31 1.99 8.83
CA LEU A 253 22.60 1.68 7.59
C LEU A 253 21.45 2.66 7.33
N CYS A 254 20.70 3.07 8.36
CA CYS A 254 19.70 4.12 8.24
C CYS A 254 20.31 5.46 7.84
N ALA A 255 21.43 5.85 8.46
CA ALA A 255 22.13 7.10 8.13
C ALA A 255 22.67 7.10 6.70
N LEU A 256 23.23 5.99 6.23
CA LEU A 256 23.65 5.85 4.83
C LEU A 256 22.47 5.94 3.85
N GLY A 257 21.33 5.35 4.19
CA GLY A 257 20.11 5.45 3.39
C GLY A 257 19.62 6.89 3.25
N GLU A 258 19.67 7.69 4.33
CA GLU A 258 19.31 9.11 4.32
C GLU A 258 20.26 9.94 3.44
N ILE A 259 21.58 9.72 3.55
CA ILE A 259 22.58 10.38 2.71
C ILE A 259 22.34 10.05 1.24
N TRP A 260 21.97 8.81 0.94
CA TRP A 260 21.71 8.35 -0.41
C TRP A 260 20.40 8.90 -0.99
N ALA A 261 19.36 9.04 -0.16
CA ALA A 261 18.11 9.72 -0.53
C ALA A 261 18.33 11.19 -0.84
N LEU A 262 19.21 11.88 -0.09
CA LEU A 262 19.62 13.25 -0.36
C LEU A 262 20.34 13.41 -1.71
N LEU A 263 21.02 12.36 -2.19
CA LEU A 263 21.70 12.35 -3.49
C LEU A 263 20.77 12.01 -4.67
N HIS A 264 19.45 11.86 -4.45
CA HIS A 264 18.43 11.52 -5.46
C HIS A 264 18.75 10.29 -6.32
N LEU A 265 19.46 9.30 -5.77
CA LEU A 265 19.73 8.07 -6.49
C LEU A 265 18.49 7.18 -6.51
N PRO A 266 18.17 6.46 -7.62
CA PRO A 266 16.93 5.71 -7.79
C PRO A 266 16.93 4.37 -7.02
N LEU A 267 17.30 4.42 -5.73
CA LEU A 267 17.52 3.25 -4.88
C LEU A 267 16.63 3.27 -3.63
N ASP A 268 15.59 4.10 -3.65
CA ASP A 268 14.63 4.24 -2.55
C ASP A 268 13.90 2.94 -2.23
N ARG A 269 13.32 2.87 -1.03
CA ARG A 269 12.74 1.65 -0.46
C ARG A 269 11.45 1.19 -1.11
N TRP A 270 10.76 2.05 -1.83
CA TRP A 270 9.45 1.76 -2.40
C TRP A 270 9.43 1.93 -3.91
N ILE A 271 8.54 1.19 -4.58
CA ILE A 271 8.24 1.35 -6.00
C ILE A 271 6.83 1.90 -6.14
N TRP A 272 6.71 2.92 -6.94
CA TRP A 272 5.47 3.50 -7.42
C TRP A 272 5.29 3.14 -8.90
N ALA A 273 4.15 2.56 -9.25
CA ALA A 273 3.81 2.33 -10.65
C ALA A 273 2.36 2.70 -10.94
N VAL A 274 2.15 3.26 -12.11
CA VAL A 274 0.83 3.54 -12.67
C VAL A 274 0.70 2.86 -14.02
N GLY A 275 -0.32 2.01 -14.12
CA GLY A 275 -0.74 1.37 -15.35
C GLY A 275 -2.12 1.87 -15.77
N GLU A 276 -2.29 2.17 -17.05
CA GLU A 276 -3.58 2.57 -17.64
C GLU A 276 -4.15 1.43 -18.46
N LYS A 277 -5.45 1.15 -18.28
CA LYS A 277 -6.18 0.20 -19.14
C LYS A 277 -6.34 0.80 -20.53
N THR A 278 -5.74 0.20 -21.51
CA THR A 278 -5.98 0.56 -22.91
C THR A 278 -7.40 0.16 -23.32
N GLY A 279 -8.09 1.00 -24.08
CA GLY A 279 -9.40 0.68 -24.63
C GLY A 279 -9.34 -0.58 -25.49
N ASP A 280 -10.45 -1.32 -25.55
CA ASP A 280 -10.58 -2.52 -26.37
C ASP A 280 -10.24 -2.22 -27.84
N GLY A 281 -9.11 -2.71 -28.28
CA GLY A 281 -8.79 -2.73 -29.70
C GLY A 281 -7.61 -1.89 -30.17
N LYS A 282 -6.42 -2.19 -29.66
CA LYS A 282 -5.16 -2.09 -30.47
C LYS A 282 -4.11 -3.00 -29.82
N THR A 283 -4.11 -4.28 -30.21
CA THR A 283 -2.94 -5.14 -30.13
C THR A 283 -2.02 -4.82 -31.30
#